data_797201643f7f7869cd47ea612cfdd471
#
_entry.id   797201643f7f7869cd47ea612cfdd471
#
_cell.length_a   1.000
_cell.length_b   1.000
_cell.length_c   1.000
_cell.angle_alpha   90.00
_cell.angle_beta   90.00
_cell.angle_gamma   90.00
#
_symmetry.space_group_name_H-M   'P 1'
#
loop_
_entity.id
_entity.type
_entity.pdbx_description
1 polymer ?
#
loop_
_entity_poly.entity_id
_entity_poly.type
_entity_poly.pdbx_seq_one_letter_code
_entity_poly.pdbx_strand_id
1 'polypeptide(L)'
;MTNQDTYQLDTLSLHGGTAPDPTTGARAVPIYQSTSFVFQDTTHAERLFSLEETGNIYSRIGNPTVEAFEKRVALLEGGVAAVATASGMAAITLSILNLCESGDEVVAAINLYGGTYNLFKTTLKRYGITVRFVEPNDLTGFEAAINDQTKAVFGEIIGNPSLDVFDVEGVSEIAHRHQIPLIIDNTFATPYLIKPIEQGADIVIHSATKWIGGHGTTVGGVVVDGGRFNWQQDKFKGFTEPDPSYNNIRYANEFGGLAFSVKLRVQLLRDFGACLSPDSAFRLLQGLETLHLRVERHNQNALKLATYLDKHPAIDWVNYPGLASHPSHVAAKQRLNNGFGSIITFGIKGGRNEGKAVIEAVSLWSHVANVGDAKSLIIHPASTTHQQLSTEELKQTGVTDDLIRLSVGLEHIDDLIHDLDRALTIATGIELDGPRSVKINDEAVIQWSLSSSHKTEDGEVKPKTIAVVGLSGKKERPSYRLAAKMQRLGYKIIPVNPRETEILGEASFPDLQSVNEPIDIVQVFRAPEAAVGIAKEAIKVKPKVFWLQEGVVNDEACQIAKQAGLDVVHNRCTFKEAQRLRGSVVTYQCEL
;
A
#
# COMPACT_ATOMS: atom_id res chain seq x y z
N MET A 1 -11.75 -35.39 10.18
CA MET A 1 -10.94 -34.44 9.42
C MET A 1 -11.84 -33.88 8.33
N THR A 2 -12.20 -32.64 8.39
CA THR A 2 -12.93 -31.99 7.30
C THR A 2 -11.96 -31.81 6.14
N ASN A 3 -12.41 -32.02 4.90
CA ASN A 3 -11.64 -31.97 3.65
C ASN A 3 -11.02 -30.59 3.33
N GLN A 4 -10.70 -29.78 4.35
CA GLN A 4 -10.22 -28.39 4.21
C GLN A 4 -8.80 -28.32 3.62
N ASP A 5 -7.98 -29.35 3.86
CA ASP A 5 -6.60 -29.40 3.35
C ASP A 5 -6.50 -29.49 1.81
N THR A 6 -7.62 -29.74 1.13
CA THR A 6 -7.69 -29.82 -0.35
C THR A 6 -8.23 -28.55 -1.01
N TYR A 7 -8.67 -27.57 -0.23
CA TYR A 7 -9.25 -26.34 -0.79
C TYR A 7 -8.16 -25.39 -1.29
N GLN A 8 -8.49 -24.66 -2.36
CA GLN A 8 -7.66 -23.58 -2.86
C GLN A 8 -7.66 -22.38 -1.90
N LEU A 9 -6.65 -21.53 -1.98
CA LEU A 9 -6.44 -20.38 -1.10
C LEU A 9 -7.69 -19.49 -0.96
N ASP A 10 -8.40 -19.23 -2.06
CA ASP A 10 -9.60 -18.39 -2.09
C ASP A 10 -10.71 -18.96 -1.20
N THR A 11 -10.93 -20.28 -1.27
CA THR A 11 -11.90 -21.00 -0.45
C THR A 11 -11.44 -21.07 1.01
N LEU A 12 -10.14 -21.30 1.26
CA LEU A 12 -9.57 -21.30 2.60
C LEU A 12 -9.68 -19.92 3.26
N SER A 13 -9.51 -18.83 2.50
CA SER A 13 -9.68 -17.46 3.00
C SER A 13 -11.08 -17.23 3.60
N LEU A 14 -12.09 -17.87 3.05
CA LEU A 14 -13.49 -17.72 3.49
C LEU A 14 -13.91 -18.75 4.56
N HIS A 15 -13.44 -20.00 4.45
CA HIS A 15 -13.97 -21.13 5.21
C HIS A 15 -12.93 -21.83 6.11
N GLY A 16 -11.63 -21.54 5.89
CA GLY A 16 -10.55 -22.23 6.60
C GLY A 16 -10.64 -22.06 8.12
N GLY A 17 -10.48 -23.16 8.84
CA GLY A 17 -10.37 -23.17 10.30
C GLY A 17 -11.65 -22.83 11.07
N THR A 18 -12.79 -22.66 10.42
CA THR A 18 -14.05 -22.28 11.09
C THR A 18 -15.20 -23.20 10.69
N ALA A 19 -16.15 -23.34 11.61
CA ALA A 19 -17.45 -23.96 11.42
C ALA A 19 -18.52 -23.06 12.05
N PRO A 20 -19.81 -23.22 11.70
CA PRO A 20 -20.90 -22.55 12.40
C PRO A 20 -20.82 -22.80 13.91
N ASP A 21 -21.11 -21.79 14.71
CA ASP A 21 -21.11 -21.91 16.17
C ASP A 21 -22.04 -23.06 16.63
N PRO A 22 -21.53 -24.02 17.41
CA PRO A 22 -22.31 -25.22 17.74
C PRO A 22 -23.51 -24.95 18.64
N THR A 23 -23.51 -23.83 19.35
CA THR A 23 -24.59 -23.48 20.31
C THR A 23 -25.71 -22.69 19.63
N THR A 24 -25.34 -21.72 18.79
CA THR A 24 -26.29 -20.77 18.20
C THR A 24 -26.54 -21.01 16.72
N GLY A 25 -25.67 -21.78 16.04
CA GLY A 25 -25.68 -21.94 14.59
C GLY A 25 -25.19 -20.67 13.84
N ALA A 26 -24.59 -19.70 14.53
CA ALA A 26 -24.07 -18.49 13.89
C ALA A 26 -23.03 -18.85 12.85
N ARG A 27 -23.24 -18.35 11.60
CA ARG A 27 -22.32 -18.60 10.49
C ARG A 27 -21.04 -17.78 10.59
N ALA A 28 -21.15 -16.51 10.98
CA ALA A 28 -20.01 -15.67 11.28
C ALA A 28 -19.38 -16.08 12.61
N VAL A 29 -18.05 -15.97 12.71
CA VAL A 29 -17.35 -16.26 13.96
C VAL A 29 -17.82 -15.30 15.05
N PRO A 30 -18.37 -15.77 16.20
CA PRO A 30 -18.77 -14.89 17.29
C PRO A 30 -17.57 -14.19 17.92
N ILE A 31 -17.78 -12.98 18.45
CA ILE A 31 -16.77 -12.27 19.24
C ILE A 31 -16.95 -12.65 20.72
N TYR A 32 -16.05 -13.51 21.22
CA TYR A 32 -16.05 -13.91 22.63
C TYR A 32 -15.29 -12.88 23.48
N GLN A 33 -15.95 -11.79 23.80
CA GLN A 33 -15.39 -10.69 24.60
C GLN A 33 -15.45 -11.03 26.10
N SER A 34 -14.69 -12.06 26.51
CA SER A 34 -14.57 -12.52 27.89
C SER A 34 -13.10 -12.63 28.30
N THR A 35 -12.78 -12.34 29.55
CA THR A 35 -11.45 -12.54 30.08
C THR A 35 -11.19 -13.99 30.49
N SER A 36 -12.21 -14.69 31.00
CA SER A 36 -12.11 -16.03 31.59
C SER A 36 -13.30 -16.90 31.24
N PHE A 37 -13.12 -18.20 31.33
CA PHE A 37 -14.11 -19.21 30.99
C PHE A 37 -14.35 -20.12 32.21
N VAL A 38 -15.59 -20.56 32.38
CA VAL A 38 -16.00 -21.39 33.52
C VAL A 38 -15.63 -22.85 33.26
N PHE A 39 -15.01 -23.50 34.24
CA PHE A 39 -14.72 -24.93 34.20
C PHE A 39 -15.96 -25.74 34.52
N GLN A 40 -16.02 -27.00 34.05
CA GLN A 40 -17.10 -27.94 34.39
C GLN A 40 -17.00 -28.37 35.88
N ASP A 41 -15.78 -28.71 36.31
CA ASP A 41 -15.42 -29.09 37.66
C ASP A 41 -13.93 -28.87 37.89
N THR A 42 -13.41 -29.21 39.08
CA THR A 42 -11.99 -29.08 39.46
C THR A 42 -11.08 -29.99 38.64
N THR A 43 -11.53 -31.18 38.29
CA THR A 43 -10.77 -32.16 37.51
C THR A 43 -10.61 -31.70 36.07
N HIS A 44 -11.67 -31.11 35.47
CA HIS A 44 -11.58 -30.45 34.16
C HIS A 44 -10.56 -29.29 34.19
N ALA A 45 -10.57 -28.47 35.25
CA ALA A 45 -9.59 -27.42 35.44
C ALA A 45 -8.15 -27.97 35.50
N GLU A 46 -7.91 -29.02 36.27
CA GLU A 46 -6.60 -29.66 36.38
C GLU A 46 -6.08 -30.16 35.01
N ARG A 47 -6.93 -30.84 34.24
CA ARG A 47 -6.54 -31.34 32.88
C ARG A 47 -6.22 -30.20 31.91
N LEU A 48 -6.93 -29.07 31.97
CA LEU A 48 -6.63 -27.90 31.13
C LEU A 48 -5.28 -27.26 31.53
N PHE A 49 -5.01 -27.13 32.84
CA PHE A 49 -3.75 -26.53 33.30
C PHE A 49 -2.54 -27.47 33.13
N SER A 50 -2.74 -28.79 33.10
CA SER A 50 -1.68 -29.77 32.78
C SER A 50 -1.48 -29.99 31.29
N LEU A 51 -2.26 -29.34 30.40
CA LEU A 51 -2.28 -29.51 28.95
C LEU A 51 -2.67 -30.94 28.48
N GLU A 52 -3.32 -31.72 29.35
CA GLU A 52 -3.90 -33.03 29.01
C GLU A 52 -5.18 -32.88 28.17
N GLU A 53 -5.85 -31.75 28.29
CA GLU A 53 -7.05 -31.41 27.55
C GLU A 53 -6.92 -30.00 26.93
N THR A 54 -7.44 -29.82 25.70
CA THR A 54 -7.49 -28.53 25.03
C THR A 54 -8.79 -27.81 25.39
N GLY A 55 -8.70 -26.50 25.72
CA GLY A 55 -9.89 -25.72 26.04
C GLY A 55 -9.57 -24.28 26.42
N ASN A 56 -10.61 -23.54 26.80
CA ASN A 56 -10.48 -22.13 27.12
C ASN A 56 -10.35 -21.94 28.64
N ILE A 57 -9.32 -21.22 29.06
CA ILE A 57 -9.05 -20.86 30.46
C ILE A 57 -9.18 -19.34 30.64
N TYR A 58 -8.35 -18.60 29.90
CA TYR A 58 -8.21 -17.16 30.03
C TYR A 58 -7.78 -16.56 28.68
N SER A 59 -8.41 -15.47 28.24
CA SER A 59 -8.25 -14.91 26.89
C SER A 59 -6.84 -14.44 26.55
N ARG A 60 -5.96 -14.22 27.54
CA ARG A 60 -4.54 -13.92 27.28
C ARG A 60 -3.80 -15.14 26.68
N ILE A 61 -4.23 -16.35 27.00
CA ILE A 61 -3.60 -17.61 26.53
C ILE A 61 -4.34 -18.16 25.32
N GLY A 62 -5.67 -18.14 25.35
CA GLY A 62 -6.53 -18.66 24.29
C GLY A 62 -7.95 -18.08 24.35
N ASN A 63 -8.52 -17.80 23.19
CA ASN A 63 -9.86 -17.27 23.05
C ASN A 63 -10.48 -17.80 21.74
N PRO A 64 -11.75 -18.24 21.71
CA PRO A 64 -12.32 -18.89 20.51
C PRO A 64 -12.29 -18.02 19.24
N THR A 65 -12.46 -16.68 19.36
CA THR A 65 -12.36 -15.77 18.22
C THR A 65 -10.92 -15.65 17.71
N VAL A 66 -9.95 -15.59 18.64
CA VAL A 66 -8.52 -15.55 18.30
C VAL A 66 -8.09 -16.86 17.66
N GLU A 67 -8.54 -17.99 18.20
CA GLU A 67 -8.27 -19.34 17.68
C GLU A 67 -8.78 -19.50 16.23
N ALA A 68 -9.95 -18.95 15.91
CA ALA A 68 -10.48 -18.96 14.55
C ALA A 68 -9.56 -18.21 13.57
N PHE A 69 -9.01 -17.06 13.99
CA PHE A 69 -8.02 -16.33 13.22
C PHE A 69 -6.72 -17.12 13.04
N GLU A 70 -6.20 -17.70 14.13
CA GLU A 70 -4.98 -18.51 14.12
C GLU A 70 -5.09 -19.71 13.18
N LYS A 71 -6.18 -20.48 13.29
CA LYS A 71 -6.45 -21.65 12.42
C LYS A 71 -6.50 -21.26 10.94
N ARG A 72 -7.15 -20.14 10.62
CA ARG A 72 -7.26 -19.68 9.23
C ARG A 72 -5.91 -19.30 8.66
N VAL A 73 -5.10 -18.53 9.39
CA VAL A 73 -3.76 -18.15 8.93
C VAL A 73 -2.85 -19.37 8.80
N ALA A 74 -2.89 -20.31 9.76
CA ALA A 74 -2.13 -21.56 9.68
C ALA A 74 -2.45 -22.34 8.39
N LEU A 75 -3.73 -22.50 8.06
CA LEU A 75 -4.16 -23.18 6.83
C LEU A 75 -3.72 -22.43 5.56
N LEU A 76 -3.80 -21.10 5.55
CA LEU A 76 -3.39 -20.30 4.40
C LEU A 76 -1.89 -20.40 4.12
N GLU A 77 -1.05 -20.47 5.16
CA GLU A 77 0.40 -20.66 5.03
C GLU A 77 0.83 -22.14 4.88
N GLY A 78 -0.06 -23.10 5.11
CA GLY A 78 0.28 -24.52 5.12
C GLY A 78 0.98 -24.99 6.39
N GLY A 79 0.78 -24.26 7.50
CA GLY A 79 1.30 -24.60 8.83
C GLY A 79 0.36 -25.50 9.62
N VAL A 80 0.88 -26.07 10.72
CA VAL A 80 0.12 -26.98 11.62
C VAL A 80 -0.57 -26.24 12.76
N ALA A 81 -0.04 -25.07 13.16
CA ALA A 81 -0.57 -24.22 14.22
C ALA A 81 -0.18 -22.77 14.02
N ALA A 82 -0.89 -21.86 14.68
CA ALA A 82 -0.48 -20.47 14.78
C ALA A 82 -0.73 -19.88 16.16
N VAL A 83 0.01 -18.82 16.49
CA VAL A 83 -0.13 -18.04 17.72
C VAL A 83 -0.25 -16.58 17.36
N ALA A 84 -1.42 -15.99 17.65
CA ALA A 84 -1.67 -14.58 17.43
C ALA A 84 -1.10 -13.71 18.54
N THR A 85 -0.58 -12.55 18.16
CA THR A 85 0.05 -11.59 19.06
C THR A 85 -0.48 -10.17 18.85
N ALA A 86 -0.23 -9.28 19.81
CA ALA A 86 -0.70 -7.89 19.76
C ALA A 86 -0.11 -7.05 18.61
N SER A 87 0.99 -7.49 18.00
CA SER A 87 1.64 -6.82 16.86
C SER A 87 2.62 -7.74 16.16
N GLY A 88 3.02 -7.39 14.92
CA GLY A 88 4.10 -8.08 14.21
C GLY A 88 5.43 -8.05 14.98
N MET A 89 5.76 -6.93 15.63
CA MET A 89 6.96 -6.83 16.46
C MET A 89 6.92 -7.77 17.67
N ALA A 90 5.73 -7.96 18.27
CA ALA A 90 5.55 -8.96 19.33
C ALA A 90 5.76 -10.39 18.79
N ALA A 91 5.22 -10.68 17.58
CA ALA A 91 5.42 -11.98 16.93
C ALA A 91 6.91 -12.28 16.71
N ILE A 92 7.67 -11.32 16.16
CA ILE A 92 9.12 -11.46 15.94
C ILE A 92 9.86 -11.64 17.29
N THR A 93 9.62 -10.73 18.24
CA THR A 93 10.34 -10.75 19.54
C THR A 93 10.10 -12.05 20.28
N LEU A 94 8.84 -12.49 20.39
CA LEU A 94 8.51 -13.72 21.11
C LEU A 94 9.04 -14.96 20.38
N SER A 95 9.08 -14.97 19.05
CA SER A 95 9.67 -16.09 18.29
C SER A 95 11.17 -16.22 18.56
N ILE A 96 11.90 -15.11 18.57
CA ILE A 96 13.34 -15.15 18.88
C ILE A 96 13.59 -15.56 20.34
N LEU A 97 12.86 -14.98 21.31
CA LEU A 97 12.99 -15.33 22.73
C LEU A 97 12.51 -16.77 23.05
N ASN A 98 11.68 -17.36 22.20
CA ASN A 98 11.29 -18.76 22.32
C ASN A 98 12.45 -19.74 22.05
N LEU A 99 13.43 -19.30 21.24
CA LEU A 99 14.56 -20.10 20.78
C LEU A 99 15.88 -19.74 21.47
N CYS A 100 16.07 -18.47 21.82
CA CYS A 100 17.34 -17.90 22.25
C CYS A 100 17.34 -17.52 23.72
N GLU A 101 18.47 -17.79 24.37
CA GLU A 101 18.82 -17.31 25.70
C GLU A 101 20.02 -16.36 25.61
N SER A 102 20.44 -15.83 26.78
CA SER A 102 21.64 -14.98 26.83
C SER A 102 22.89 -15.78 26.44
N GLY A 103 23.64 -15.27 25.47
CA GLY A 103 24.80 -15.91 24.86
C GLY A 103 24.53 -16.53 23.51
N ASP A 104 23.26 -16.68 23.11
CA ASP A 104 22.88 -17.22 21.81
C ASP A 104 22.97 -16.18 20.68
N GLU A 105 22.99 -16.69 19.44
CA GLU A 105 23.09 -15.88 18.25
C GLU A 105 21.97 -16.19 17.24
N VAL A 106 21.66 -15.19 16.40
CA VAL A 106 20.76 -15.31 15.25
C VAL A 106 21.50 -14.80 14.01
N VAL A 107 21.37 -15.48 12.88
CA VAL A 107 21.83 -14.97 11.57
C VAL A 107 20.61 -14.38 10.85
N ALA A 108 20.71 -13.16 10.35
CA ALA A 108 19.59 -12.48 9.73
C ALA A 108 19.98 -11.76 8.43
N ALA A 109 19.08 -11.70 7.47
CA ALA A 109 19.26 -10.81 6.34
C ALA A 109 19.33 -9.36 6.80
N ILE A 110 20.11 -8.50 6.10
CA ILE A 110 20.29 -7.10 6.50
C ILE A 110 19.13 -6.20 6.07
N ASN A 111 18.43 -6.54 4.98
CA ASN A 111 17.37 -5.75 4.34
C ASN A 111 16.00 -5.93 5.01
N LEU A 112 15.96 -5.84 6.33
CA LEU A 112 14.75 -6.01 7.15
C LEU A 112 13.98 -4.70 7.31
N TYR A 113 12.72 -4.82 7.69
CA TYR A 113 11.94 -3.70 8.22
C TYR A 113 12.73 -2.97 9.31
N GLY A 114 12.76 -1.63 9.25
CA GLY A 114 13.59 -0.83 10.15
C GLY A 114 13.36 -1.10 11.66
N GLY A 115 12.11 -1.43 12.06
CA GLY A 115 11.80 -1.84 13.43
C GLY A 115 12.45 -3.18 13.81
N THR A 116 12.46 -4.16 12.90
CA THR A 116 13.09 -5.47 13.08
C THR A 116 14.62 -5.31 13.13
N TYR A 117 15.18 -4.53 12.21
CA TYR A 117 16.61 -4.22 12.22
C TYR A 117 17.06 -3.60 13.54
N ASN A 118 16.31 -2.60 14.04
CA ASN A 118 16.65 -1.96 15.33
C ASN A 118 16.47 -2.91 16.53
N LEU A 119 15.42 -3.75 16.51
CA LEU A 119 15.24 -4.80 17.52
C LEU A 119 16.47 -5.71 17.57
N PHE A 120 16.93 -6.18 16.42
CA PHE A 120 18.04 -7.12 16.29
C PHE A 120 19.38 -6.48 16.62
N LYS A 121 19.65 -5.29 16.09
CA LYS A 121 20.94 -4.60 16.30
C LYS A 121 21.13 -4.08 17.72
N THR A 122 20.04 -3.63 18.35
CA THR A 122 20.14 -2.83 19.58
C THR A 122 19.45 -3.48 20.77
N THR A 123 18.17 -3.88 20.61
CA THR A 123 17.35 -4.29 21.74
C THR A 123 17.72 -5.69 22.21
N LEU A 124 17.84 -6.68 21.31
CA LEU A 124 18.21 -8.06 21.66
C LEU A 124 19.59 -8.16 22.31
N LYS A 125 20.51 -7.28 21.95
CA LYS A 125 21.82 -7.19 22.58
C LYS A 125 21.73 -6.95 24.10
N ARG A 126 20.70 -6.25 24.59
CA ARG A 126 20.46 -6.03 26.03
C ARG A 126 20.02 -7.30 26.75
N TYR A 127 19.49 -8.27 26.01
CA TYR A 127 19.13 -9.60 26.51
C TYR A 127 20.26 -10.62 26.33
N GLY A 128 21.43 -10.16 25.86
CA GLY A 128 22.61 -11.01 25.63
C GLY A 128 22.54 -11.80 24.31
N ILE A 129 21.59 -11.51 23.43
CA ILE A 129 21.43 -12.17 22.12
C ILE A 129 22.14 -11.34 21.08
N THR A 130 23.04 -11.97 20.30
CA THR A 130 23.78 -11.34 19.20
C THR A 130 23.13 -11.67 17.85
N VAL A 131 23.00 -10.66 16.96
CA VAL A 131 22.52 -10.90 15.61
C VAL A 131 23.62 -10.58 14.59
N ARG A 132 23.92 -11.54 13.71
CA ARG A 132 24.86 -11.40 12.58
C ARG A 132 24.07 -11.12 11.31
N PHE A 133 24.32 -9.98 10.68
CA PHE A 133 23.65 -9.59 9.44
C PHE A 133 24.42 -10.07 8.22
N VAL A 134 23.68 -10.56 7.21
CA VAL A 134 24.18 -11.09 5.93
C VAL A 134 23.37 -10.47 4.81
N GLU A 135 24.01 -10.23 3.66
CA GLU A 135 23.30 -9.79 2.46
C GLU A 135 22.26 -10.84 2.02
N PRO A 136 21.04 -10.46 1.64
CA PRO A 136 19.90 -11.37 1.46
C PRO A 136 20.11 -12.48 0.41
N ASN A 137 20.98 -12.26 -0.56
CA ASN A 137 21.26 -13.20 -1.65
C ASN A 137 22.65 -13.88 -1.54
N ASP A 138 23.37 -13.68 -0.43
CA ASP A 138 24.69 -14.27 -0.19
C ASP A 138 24.56 -15.59 0.61
N LEU A 139 24.26 -16.69 -0.10
CA LEU A 139 24.18 -18.02 0.51
C LEU A 139 25.50 -18.42 1.21
N THR A 140 26.65 -18.05 0.64
CA THR A 140 27.97 -18.31 1.23
C THR A 140 28.14 -17.53 2.54
N GLY A 141 27.67 -16.28 2.57
CA GLY A 141 27.65 -15.46 3.77
C GLY A 141 26.77 -16.04 4.88
N PHE A 142 25.57 -16.58 4.54
CA PHE A 142 24.74 -17.28 5.52
C PHE A 142 25.45 -18.49 6.10
N GLU A 143 26.04 -19.34 5.27
CA GLU A 143 26.81 -20.51 5.72
C GLU A 143 27.98 -20.10 6.65
N ALA A 144 28.74 -19.08 6.29
CA ALA A 144 29.90 -18.62 7.06
C ALA A 144 29.53 -17.90 8.37
N ALA A 145 28.33 -17.32 8.47
CA ALA A 145 27.87 -16.60 9.65
C ALA A 145 27.35 -17.53 10.77
N ILE A 146 26.94 -18.75 10.42
CA ILE A 146 26.39 -19.74 11.38
C ILE A 146 27.53 -20.36 12.20
N ASN A 147 27.30 -20.49 13.52
CA ASN A 147 28.20 -21.14 14.47
C ASN A 147 27.42 -21.93 15.52
N ASP A 148 28.12 -22.47 16.53
CA ASP A 148 27.50 -23.32 17.58
C ASP A 148 26.47 -22.58 18.44
N GLN A 149 26.56 -21.25 18.57
CA GLN A 149 25.64 -20.41 19.32
C GLN A 149 24.43 -20.01 18.50
N THR A 150 24.46 -20.21 17.17
CA THR A 150 23.35 -19.81 16.29
C THR A 150 22.14 -20.69 16.52
N LYS A 151 20.98 -20.07 16.81
CA LYS A 151 19.71 -20.76 17.10
C LYS A 151 18.69 -20.64 15.98
N ALA A 152 18.80 -19.66 15.10
CA ALA A 152 17.89 -19.48 14.00
C ALA A 152 18.52 -18.64 12.87
N VAL A 153 17.96 -18.80 11.67
CA VAL A 153 18.14 -17.84 10.56
C VAL A 153 16.84 -17.07 10.38
N PHE A 154 16.92 -15.76 10.08
CA PHE A 154 15.77 -14.88 9.89
C PHE A 154 15.86 -14.12 8.55
N GLY A 155 14.74 -14.04 7.81
CA GLY A 155 14.64 -13.25 6.59
C GLY A 155 13.22 -12.71 6.36
N GLU A 156 13.10 -11.75 5.42
CA GLU A 156 11.83 -11.25 4.89
C GLU A 156 11.72 -11.65 3.42
N ILE A 157 10.56 -12.15 2.97
CA ILE A 157 10.36 -12.59 1.58
C ILE A 157 10.63 -11.47 0.58
N ILE A 158 10.12 -10.27 0.87
CA ILE A 158 10.38 -9.07 0.08
C ILE A 158 10.96 -8.04 1.04
N GLY A 159 12.24 -7.74 0.86
CA GLY A 159 12.97 -6.82 1.75
C GLY A 159 12.41 -5.39 1.71
N ASN A 160 12.62 -4.65 2.78
CA ASN A 160 12.12 -3.27 2.91
C ASN A 160 13.26 -2.31 3.33
N PRO A 161 13.65 -1.35 2.48
CA PRO A 161 13.00 -0.90 1.25
C PRO A 161 13.58 -1.44 -0.07
N SER A 162 14.61 -2.30 -0.03
CA SER A 162 15.37 -2.75 -1.21
C SER A 162 14.54 -3.61 -2.18
N LEU A 163 13.45 -4.25 -1.71
CA LEU A 163 12.55 -5.12 -2.46
C LEU A 163 13.23 -6.36 -3.08
N ASP A 164 14.38 -6.78 -2.55
CA ASP A 164 15.00 -8.04 -2.92
C ASP A 164 14.10 -9.21 -2.55
N VAL A 165 14.04 -10.23 -3.41
CA VAL A 165 13.28 -11.46 -3.15
C VAL A 165 14.20 -12.51 -2.55
N PHE A 166 13.90 -12.91 -1.32
CA PHE A 166 14.69 -13.83 -0.52
C PHE A 166 14.67 -15.27 -1.04
N ASP A 167 15.81 -15.94 -0.94
CA ASP A 167 15.96 -17.36 -1.30
C ASP A 167 15.61 -18.27 -0.14
N VAL A 168 14.31 -18.55 0.04
CA VAL A 168 13.85 -19.41 1.15
C VAL A 168 14.44 -20.82 1.04
N GLU A 169 14.40 -21.42 -0.15
CA GLU A 169 14.86 -22.79 -0.38
C GLU A 169 16.36 -22.92 -0.10
N GLY A 170 17.18 -22.08 -0.73
CA GLY A 170 18.62 -22.11 -0.53
C GLY A 170 19.06 -21.85 0.91
N VAL A 171 18.42 -20.88 1.59
CA VAL A 171 18.74 -20.56 3.00
C VAL A 171 18.20 -21.62 3.96
N SER A 172 17.03 -22.22 3.68
CA SER A 172 16.50 -23.32 4.52
C SER A 172 17.41 -24.55 4.48
N GLU A 173 17.93 -24.92 3.29
CA GLU A 173 18.90 -26.01 3.17
C GLU A 173 20.15 -25.75 4.01
N ILE A 174 20.65 -24.52 4.04
CA ILE A 174 21.79 -24.12 4.87
C ILE A 174 21.42 -24.27 6.37
N ALA A 175 20.32 -23.65 6.80
CA ALA A 175 19.86 -23.69 8.18
C ALA A 175 19.67 -25.13 8.67
N HIS A 176 19.04 -25.99 7.88
CA HIS A 176 18.78 -27.40 8.25
C HIS A 176 20.05 -28.25 8.30
N ARG A 177 21.07 -27.98 7.45
CA ARG A 177 22.39 -28.64 7.61
C ARG A 177 23.03 -28.37 8.97
N HIS A 178 22.81 -27.15 9.50
CA HIS A 178 23.28 -26.74 10.83
C HIS A 178 22.27 -27.04 11.95
N GLN A 179 21.19 -27.74 11.64
CA GLN A 179 20.15 -28.14 12.59
C GLN A 179 19.53 -26.95 13.34
N ILE A 180 19.29 -25.85 12.64
CA ILE A 180 18.60 -24.65 13.13
C ILE A 180 17.41 -24.31 12.24
N PRO A 181 16.33 -23.71 12.78
CA PRO A 181 15.15 -23.34 12.02
C PRO A 181 15.37 -22.06 11.19
N LEU A 182 14.65 -21.98 10.07
CA LEU A 182 14.48 -20.77 9.29
C LEU A 182 13.16 -20.09 9.65
N ILE A 183 13.24 -18.84 10.07
CA ILE A 183 12.11 -17.95 10.36
C ILE A 183 11.96 -16.94 9.24
N ILE A 184 10.76 -16.84 8.65
CA ILE A 184 10.48 -15.93 7.54
C ILE A 184 9.34 -14.96 7.91
N ASP A 185 9.60 -13.67 7.78
CA ASP A 185 8.53 -12.66 7.76
C ASP A 185 7.93 -12.58 6.35
N ASN A 186 6.68 -13.03 6.23
CA ASN A 186 5.93 -13.07 4.97
C ASN A 186 4.92 -11.91 4.84
N THR A 187 5.11 -10.84 5.59
CA THR A 187 4.16 -9.72 5.67
C THR A 187 3.89 -9.08 4.30
N PHE A 188 4.92 -8.84 3.47
CA PHE A 188 4.78 -8.14 2.19
C PHE A 188 4.24 -9.02 1.08
N ALA A 189 4.61 -10.29 1.06
CA ALA A 189 4.18 -11.22 0.02
C ALA A 189 2.81 -11.85 0.33
N THR A 190 2.50 -12.09 1.59
CA THR A 190 1.30 -12.82 2.04
C THR A 190 1.25 -14.25 1.51
N PRO A 191 0.41 -15.15 2.05
CA PRO A 191 0.25 -16.50 1.50
C PRO A 191 -0.32 -16.52 0.07
N TYR A 192 -0.76 -15.37 -0.46
CA TYR A 192 -1.23 -15.26 -1.85
C TYR A 192 -0.08 -15.31 -2.86
N LEU A 193 1.07 -14.69 -2.56
CA LEU A 193 2.21 -14.70 -3.47
C LEU A 193 3.15 -15.89 -3.21
N ILE A 194 3.28 -16.32 -1.95
CA ILE A 194 4.20 -17.41 -1.58
C ILE A 194 3.80 -17.99 -0.22
N LYS A 195 3.99 -19.29 -0.08
CA LYS A 195 3.90 -20.00 1.19
C LYS A 195 5.31 -20.48 1.57
N PRO A 196 6.04 -19.75 2.42
CA PRO A 196 7.42 -20.08 2.73
C PRO A 196 7.61 -21.47 3.35
N ILE A 197 6.59 -22.00 4.08
CA ILE A 197 6.61 -23.36 4.64
C ILE A 197 6.75 -24.42 3.54
N GLU A 198 6.13 -24.22 2.38
CA GLU A 198 6.25 -25.13 1.25
C GLU A 198 7.67 -25.12 0.64
N GLN A 199 8.44 -24.03 0.88
CA GLN A 199 9.81 -23.85 0.40
C GLN A 199 10.88 -24.12 1.49
N GLY A 200 10.49 -24.67 2.64
CA GLY A 200 11.43 -25.09 3.67
C GLY A 200 11.52 -24.19 4.90
N ALA A 201 10.79 -23.09 4.98
CA ALA A 201 10.71 -22.31 6.22
C ALA A 201 10.02 -23.13 7.32
N ASP A 202 10.53 -23.01 8.55
CA ASP A 202 9.97 -23.72 9.71
C ASP A 202 8.93 -22.87 10.43
N ILE A 203 9.14 -21.57 10.45
CA ILE A 203 8.30 -20.60 11.15
C ILE A 203 8.04 -19.43 10.22
N VAL A 204 6.77 -19.03 10.08
CA VAL A 204 6.36 -17.86 9.31
C VAL A 204 5.72 -16.82 10.21
N ILE A 205 6.09 -15.57 10.01
CA ILE A 205 5.59 -14.43 10.79
C ILE A 205 4.85 -13.47 9.86
N HIS A 206 3.77 -12.89 10.37
CA HIS A 206 3.11 -11.74 9.74
C HIS A 206 2.87 -10.61 10.73
N SER A 207 3.15 -9.39 10.30
CA SER A 207 2.44 -8.25 10.81
C SER A 207 1.02 -8.25 10.19
N ALA A 208 0.07 -8.84 10.91
CA ALA A 208 -1.33 -8.91 10.44
C ALA A 208 -1.98 -7.52 10.27
N THR A 209 -1.36 -6.48 10.84
CA THR A 209 -1.67 -5.05 10.66
C THR A 209 -1.73 -4.63 9.18
N LYS A 210 -0.92 -5.29 8.33
CA LYS A 210 -0.67 -4.89 6.93
C LYS A 210 -1.71 -5.52 6.00
N TRP A 211 -1.32 -6.26 4.96
CA TRP A 211 -2.24 -6.83 3.97
C TRP A 211 -3.30 -7.77 4.56
N ILE A 212 -3.00 -8.50 5.65
CA ILE A 212 -4.00 -9.36 6.30
C ILE A 212 -5.19 -8.52 6.77
N GLY A 213 -4.96 -7.49 7.58
CA GLY A 213 -6.00 -6.55 7.99
C GLY A 213 -6.51 -5.68 6.83
N GLY A 214 -5.60 -5.11 6.07
CA GLY A 214 -5.81 -4.42 4.79
C GLY A 214 -6.57 -3.09 4.84
N HIS A 215 -6.91 -2.57 6.01
CA HIS A 215 -7.76 -1.37 6.14
C HIS A 215 -7.18 -0.30 7.09
N GLY A 216 -5.97 -0.51 7.63
CA GLY A 216 -5.33 0.43 8.54
C GLY A 216 -6.06 0.63 9.88
N THR A 217 -6.93 -0.30 10.29
CA THR A 217 -7.81 -0.15 11.46
C THR A 217 -7.38 -0.98 12.67
N THR A 218 -6.50 -1.97 12.49
CA THR A 218 -6.20 -2.96 13.54
C THR A 218 -4.72 -3.31 13.53
N VAL A 219 -4.09 -3.24 14.69
CA VAL A 219 -2.74 -3.75 14.91
C VAL A 219 -2.81 -5.20 15.38
N GLY A 220 -2.00 -6.07 14.79
CA GLY A 220 -1.90 -7.47 15.16
C GLY A 220 -0.69 -8.14 14.55
N GLY A 221 -0.32 -9.29 15.08
CA GLY A 221 0.71 -10.17 14.56
C GLY A 221 0.28 -11.62 14.66
N VAL A 222 0.97 -12.49 13.94
CA VAL A 222 0.76 -13.92 14.04
C VAL A 222 2.05 -14.66 13.69
N VAL A 223 2.31 -15.74 14.41
CA VAL A 223 3.40 -16.69 14.19
C VAL A 223 2.77 -18.00 13.75
N VAL A 224 3.19 -18.53 12.62
CA VAL A 224 2.75 -19.82 12.07
C VAL A 224 3.87 -20.84 12.22
N ASP A 225 3.55 -21.99 12.78
CA ASP A 225 4.47 -23.11 12.97
C ASP A 225 4.27 -24.13 11.83
N GLY A 226 5.35 -24.42 11.10
CA GLY A 226 5.35 -25.42 10.03
C GLY A 226 5.26 -26.85 10.51
N GLY A 227 5.56 -27.13 11.79
CA GLY A 227 5.45 -28.43 12.42
C GLY A 227 6.45 -29.48 11.97
N ARG A 228 7.44 -29.12 11.15
CA ARG A 228 8.39 -30.07 10.53
C ARG A 228 9.76 -30.08 11.18
N PHE A 229 10.10 -29.03 11.91
CA PHE A 229 11.42 -28.93 12.55
C PHE A 229 11.54 -29.91 13.72
N ASN A 230 12.68 -30.57 13.80
CA ASN A 230 12.98 -31.47 14.90
C ASN A 230 13.50 -30.70 16.13
N TRP A 231 12.66 -30.54 17.16
CA TRP A 231 13.00 -29.86 18.40
C TRP A 231 13.76 -30.76 19.40
N GLN A 232 13.87 -32.07 19.13
CA GLN A 232 14.59 -33.02 20.00
C GLN A 232 16.11 -32.97 19.75
N GLN A 233 16.72 -31.85 20.06
CA GLN A 233 18.15 -31.61 19.85
C GLN A 233 18.72 -30.91 21.06
N ASP A 234 19.96 -31.28 21.44
CA ASP A 234 20.69 -30.70 22.60
C ASP A 234 20.88 -29.16 22.44
N LYS A 235 20.88 -28.65 21.22
CA LYS A 235 20.96 -27.23 20.91
C LYS A 235 19.79 -26.44 21.49
N PHE A 236 18.62 -27.07 21.65
CA PHE A 236 17.35 -26.43 22.07
C PHE A 236 16.92 -26.95 23.47
N LYS A 237 17.74 -26.68 24.50
CA LYS A 237 17.49 -27.12 25.88
C LYS A 237 16.14 -26.68 26.43
N GLY A 238 15.68 -25.46 26.09
CA GLY A 238 14.36 -24.96 26.46
C GLY A 238 13.18 -25.78 25.93
N PHE A 239 13.42 -26.74 25.00
CA PHE A 239 12.43 -27.68 24.49
C PHE A 239 12.64 -29.11 25.01
N THR A 240 13.88 -29.51 25.32
CA THR A 240 14.23 -30.89 25.67
C THR A 240 14.39 -31.10 27.17
N GLU A 241 14.71 -30.05 27.92
CA GLU A 241 14.81 -30.10 29.40
C GLU A 241 13.43 -29.83 30.05
N PRO A 242 13.20 -30.28 31.29
CA PRO A 242 11.97 -30.01 32.04
C PRO A 242 11.78 -28.51 32.28
N ASP A 243 10.62 -27.94 31.94
CA ASP A 243 10.28 -26.56 32.27
C ASP A 243 9.72 -26.48 33.71
N PRO A 244 10.46 -25.92 34.68
CA PRO A 244 9.99 -25.80 36.06
C PRO A 244 8.81 -24.81 36.19
N SER A 245 8.61 -23.92 35.23
CA SER A 245 7.50 -22.96 35.24
C SER A 245 6.18 -23.59 34.79
N TYR A 246 6.25 -24.80 34.19
CA TYR A 246 5.07 -25.48 33.64
C TYR A 246 5.12 -27.00 33.88
N ASN A 247 4.91 -27.43 35.13
CA ASN A 247 4.80 -28.84 35.54
C ASN A 247 5.97 -29.74 35.11
N ASN A 248 7.17 -29.22 34.91
CA ASN A 248 8.34 -29.93 34.37
C ASN A 248 8.11 -30.59 33.01
N ILE A 249 7.26 -30.01 32.20
CA ILE A 249 6.97 -30.48 30.83
C ILE A 249 8.22 -30.38 29.95
N ARG A 250 8.39 -31.34 29.04
CA ARG A 250 9.43 -31.33 27.99
C ARG A 250 8.73 -31.17 26.67
N TYR A 251 8.68 -29.94 26.16
CA TYR A 251 7.85 -29.57 24.99
C TYR A 251 8.12 -30.45 23.78
N ALA A 252 9.38 -30.73 23.45
CA ALA A 252 9.75 -31.57 22.33
C ALA A 252 9.23 -33.02 22.46
N ASN A 253 9.21 -33.56 23.66
CA ASN A 253 8.76 -34.93 23.92
C ASN A 253 7.23 -35.05 23.89
N GLU A 254 6.54 -34.10 24.51
CA GLU A 254 5.08 -34.16 24.67
C GLU A 254 4.33 -33.70 23.40
N PHE A 255 4.88 -32.72 22.68
CA PHE A 255 4.17 -32.09 21.55
C PHE A 255 4.83 -32.29 20.19
N GLY A 256 6.03 -32.83 20.10
CA GLY A 256 6.72 -33.12 18.84
C GLY A 256 6.80 -31.88 17.95
N GLY A 257 6.19 -31.94 16.75
CA GLY A 257 6.16 -30.82 15.80
C GLY A 257 5.44 -29.57 16.28
N LEU A 258 4.55 -29.68 17.29
CA LEU A 258 3.84 -28.53 17.89
C LEU A 258 4.60 -27.88 19.04
N ALA A 259 5.78 -28.40 19.40
CA ALA A 259 6.54 -27.95 20.59
C ALA A 259 6.79 -26.43 20.56
N PHE A 260 7.11 -25.87 19.40
CA PHE A 260 7.38 -24.44 19.26
C PHE A 260 6.16 -23.58 19.58
N SER A 261 5.03 -23.87 18.94
CA SER A 261 3.79 -23.11 19.12
C SER A 261 3.19 -23.26 20.51
N VAL A 262 3.26 -24.46 21.09
CA VAL A 262 2.79 -24.70 22.47
C VAL A 262 3.64 -23.92 23.47
N LYS A 263 4.98 -24.04 23.43
CA LYS A 263 5.88 -23.30 24.32
C LYS A 263 5.68 -21.78 24.17
N LEU A 264 5.60 -21.28 22.93
CA LEU A 264 5.36 -19.87 22.65
C LEU A 264 4.09 -19.37 23.36
N ARG A 265 3.00 -20.14 23.29
CA ARG A 265 1.70 -19.80 23.90
C ARG A 265 1.70 -19.87 25.42
N VAL A 266 2.12 -21.01 25.97
CA VAL A 266 1.94 -21.27 27.41
C VAL A 266 3.02 -20.65 28.27
N GLN A 267 4.16 -20.28 27.71
CA GLN A 267 5.25 -19.60 28.40
C GLN A 267 5.32 -18.12 28.00
N LEU A 268 5.77 -17.81 26.79
CA LEU A 268 6.10 -16.43 26.43
C LEU A 268 4.87 -15.53 26.24
N LEU A 269 3.85 -16.00 25.51
CA LEU A 269 2.62 -15.20 25.34
C LEU A 269 1.92 -14.98 26.69
N ARG A 270 1.87 -16.02 27.52
CA ARG A 270 1.29 -15.94 28.88
C ARG A 270 2.02 -14.90 29.73
N ASP A 271 3.36 -14.95 29.75
CA ASP A 271 4.18 -14.19 30.69
C ASP A 271 4.40 -12.75 30.22
N PHE A 272 4.66 -12.51 28.93
CA PHE A 272 4.81 -11.16 28.36
C PHE A 272 3.47 -10.47 28.13
N GLY A 273 2.38 -11.23 28.00
CA GLY A 273 1.03 -10.67 27.89
C GLY A 273 0.71 -10.00 26.56
N ALA A 274 1.52 -10.20 25.51
CA ALA A 274 1.34 -9.58 24.19
C ALA A 274 0.25 -10.28 23.35
N CYS A 275 -0.91 -10.57 23.97
CA CYS A 275 -2.02 -11.27 23.34
C CYS A 275 -2.85 -10.35 22.41
N LEU A 276 -3.45 -10.96 21.38
CA LEU A 276 -4.41 -10.29 20.50
C LEU A 276 -5.80 -10.23 21.15
N SER A 277 -6.50 -9.09 21.02
CA SER A 277 -7.89 -9.01 21.52
C SER A 277 -8.87 -9.72 20.58
N PRO A 278 -9.99 -10.25 21.09
CA PRO A 278 -11.03 -10.89 20.26
C PRO A 278 -11.61 -9.96 19.18
N ASP A 279 -11.82 -8.67 19.49
CA ASP A 279 -12.30 -7.67 18.53
C ASP A 279 -11.28 -7.46 17.40
N SER A 280 -9.98 -7.38 17.72
CA SER A 280 -8.92 -7.30 16.73
C SER A 280 -8.86 -8.56 15.86
N ALA A 281 -8.95 -9.74 16.46
CA ALA A 281 -8.97 -11.01 15.73
C ALA A 281 -10.15 -11.10 14.74
N PHE A 282 -11.35 -10.66 15.16
CA PHE A 282 -12.53 -10.60 14.29
C PHE A 282 -12.30 -9.69 13.08
N ARG A 283 -11.74 -8.50 13.29
CA ARG A 283 -11.42 -7.57 12.18
C ARG A 283 -10.38 -8.14 11.23
N LEU A 284 -9.37 -8.82 11.74
CA LEU A 284 -8.35 -9.50 10.93
C LEU A 284 -8.96 -10.68 10.15
N LEU A 285 -9.90 -11.43 10.73
CA LEU A 285 -10.67 -12.46 10.02
C LEU A 285 -11.45 -11.88 8.84
N GLN A 286 -12.11 -10.74 9.02
CA GLN A 286 -12.79 -10.05 7.91
C GLN A 286 -11.81 -9.61 6.82
N GLY A 287 -10.63 -9.14 7.20
CA GLY A 287 -9.56 -8.83 6.26
C GLY A 287 -9.10 -10.05 5.45
N LEU A 288 -8.95 -11.20 6.09
CA LEU A 288 -8.56 -12.46 5.43
C LEU A 288 -9.57 -12.91 4.35
N GLU A 289 -10.86 -12.70 4.57
CA GLU A 289 -11.89 -13.14 3.63
C GLU A 289 -11.73 -12.55 2.22
N THR A 290 -11.15 -11.35 2.12
CA THR A 290 -10.90 -10.66 0.84
C THR A 290 -9.42 -10.51 0.51
N LEU A 291 -8.53 -11.20 1.22
CA LEU A 291 -7.08 -11.06 1.06
C LEU A 291 -6.65 -11.30 -0.40
N HIS A 292 -7.06 -12.42 -0.98
CA HIS A 292 -6.70 -12.80 -2.35
C HIS A 292 -7.16 -11.75 -3.39
N LEU A 293 -8.40 -11.25 -3.30
CA LEU A 293 -8.93 -10.22 -4.20
C LEU A 293 -8.17 -8.90 -4.07
N ARG A 294 -7.82 -8.51 -2.84
CA ARG A 294 -7.10 -7.27 -2.59
C ARG A 294 -5.65 -7.37 -3.08
N VAL A 295 -4.95 -8.45 -2.75
CA VAL A 295 -3.55 -8.62 -3.15
C VAL A 295 -3.43 -8.73 -4.67
N GLU A 296 -4.35 -9.40 -5.34
CA GLU A 296 -4.41 -9.41 -6.82
C GLU A 296 -4.51 -8.00 -7.40
N ARG A 297 -5.47 -7.20 -6.93
CA ARG A 297 -5.64 -5.81 -7.39
C ARG A 297 -4.44 -4.94 -7.05
N HIS A 298 -3.89 -5.06 -5.86
CA HIS A 298 -2.66 -4.37 -5.44
C HIS A 298 -1.51 -4.64 -6.43
N ASN A 299 -1.28 -5.91 -6.77
CA ASN A 299 -0.21 -6.31 -7.70
C ASN A 299 -0.44 -5.77 -9.11
N GLN A 300 -1.68 -5.87 -9.62
CA GLN A 300 -2.04 -5.35 -10.95
C GLN A 300 -1.79 -3.83 -11.03
N ASN A 301 -2.21 -3.08 -10.03
CA ASN A 301 -2.00 -1.65 -9.96
C ASN A 301 -0.51 -1.31 -9.85
N ALA A 302 0.23 -2.02 -8.98
CA ALA A 302 1.66 -1.78 -8.78
C ALA A 302 2.47 -2.02 -10.06
N LEU A 303 2.21 -3.11 -10.79
CA LEU A 303 2.91 -3.39 -12.04
C LEU A 303 2.64 -2.31 -13.11
N LYS A 304 1.40 -1.86 -13.25
CA LYS A 304 1.04 -0.78 -14.19
C LYS A 304 1.70 0.53 -13.80
N LEU A 305 1.67 0.88 -12.51
CA LEU A 305 2.29 2.10 -12.01
C LEU A 305 3.81 2.08 -12.15
N ALA A 306 4.47 0.97 -11.77
CA ALA A 306 5.92 0.82 -11.92
C ALA A 306 6.35 0.93 -13.39
N THR A 307 5.60 0.32 -14.32
CA THR A 307 5.84 0.41 -15.77
C THR A 307 5.67 1.85 -16.29
N TYR A 308 4.76 2.61 -15.72
CA TYR A 308 4.56 4.03 -16.03
C TYR A 308 5.75 4.87 -15.52
N LEU A 309 6.13 4.69 -14.25
CA LEU A 309 7.22 5.42 -13.61
C LEU A 309 8.57 5.16 -14.28
N ASP A 310 8.84 3.92 -14.70
CA ASP A 310 10.08 3.50 -15.38
C ASP A 310 10.32 4.26 -16.70
N LYS A 311 9.27 4.83 -17.29
CA LYS A 311 9.32 5.62 -18.52
C LYS A 311 9.20 7.12 -18.29
N HIS A 312 8.97 7.54 -17.04
CA HIS A 312 8.68 8.94 -16.74
C HIS A 312 9.97 9.78 -16.68
N PRO A 313 10.08 10.90 -17.44
CA PRO A 313 11.32 11.66 -17.55
C PRO A 313 11.77 12.34 -16.26
N ALA A 314 10.89 12.54 -15.28
CA ALA A 314 11.21 13.08 -13.95
C ALA A 314 11.76 12.02 -12.98
N ILE A 315 11.86 10.75 -13.39
CA ILE A 315 12.30 9.63 -12.56
C ILE A 315 13.69 9.19 -13.02
N ASP A 316 14.59 8.99 -12.07
CA ASP A 316 15.95 8.49 -12.35
C ASP A 316 16.03 6.97 -12.32
N TRP A 317 15.30 6.34 -11.41
CA TRP A 317 15.24 4.88 -11.26
C TRP A 317 13.95 4.43 -10.61
N VAL A 318 13.53 3.21 -10.96
CA VAL A 318 12.38 2.52 -10.32
C VAL A 318 12.83 1.17 -9.83
N ASN A 319 12.54 0.87 -8.58
CA ASN A 319 12.86 -0.39 -7.94
C ASN A 319 11.54 -1.15 -7.65
N TYR A 320 11.28 -2.19 -8.43
CA TYR A 320 10.10 -3.05 -8.32
C TYR A 320 10.38 -4.42 -8.94
N PRO A 321 10.20 -5.54 -8.22
CA PRO A 321 10.57 -6.87 -8.69
C PRO A 321 9.85 -7.32 -9.97
N GLY A 322 8.73 -6.69 -10.32
CA GLY A 322 7.99 -6.94 -11.55
C GLY A 322 8.61 -6.35 -12.82
N LEU A 323 9.58 -5.43 -12.70
CA LEU A 323 10.30 -4.85 -13.84
C LEU A 323 11.50 -5.72 -14.21
N ALA A 324 11.75 -5.89 -15.50
CA ALA A 324 12.87 -6.68 -16.01
C ALA A 324 14.25 -6.11 -15.63
N SER A 325 14.31 -4.82 -15.31
CA SER A 325 15.50 -4.11 -14.84
C SER A 325 15.86 -4.42 -13.38
N HIS A 326 14.92 -4.96 -12.59
CA HIS A 326 15.18 -5.25 -11.18
C HIS A 326 16.12 -6.45 -11.00
N PRO A 327 17.13 -6.38 -10.12
CA PRO A 327 18.06 -7.50 -9.90
C PRO A 327 17.39 -8.82 -9.54
N SER A 328 16.37 -8.79 -8.72
CA SER A 328 15.61 -9.98 -8.29
C SER A 328 14.48 -10.38 -9.26
N HIS A 329 14.35 -9.79 -10.45
CA HIS A 329 13.20 -10.08 -11.34
C HIS A 329 13.08 -11.56 -11.71
N VAL A 330 14.21 -12.20 -12.05
CA VAL A 330 14.23 -13.63 -12.40
C VAL A 330 13.84 -14.48 -11.20
N ALA A 331 14.40 -14.21 -10.03
CA ALA A 331 14.07 -14.89 -8.78
C ALA A 331 12.60 -14.67 -8.39
N ALA A 332 12.10 -13.45 -8.53
CA ALA A 332 10.71 -13.13 -8.27
C ALA A 332 9.75 -13.93 -9.15
N LYS A 333 10.04 -14.06 -10.44
CA LYS A 333 9.24 -14.89 -11.37
C LYS A 333 9.25 -16.38 -11.04
N GLN A 334 10.33 -16.87 -10.47
CA GLN A 334 10.47 -18.30 -10.13
C GLN A 334 9.84 -18.64 -8.78
N ARG A 335 9.88 -17.70 -7.82
CA ARG A 335 9.53 -17.95 -6.42
C ARG A 335 8.17 -17.40 -6.02
N LEU A 336 7.74 -16.30 -6.63
CA LEU A 336 6.44 -15.68 -6.32
C LEU A 336 5.37 -16.13 -7.31
N ASN A 337 4.20 -16.45 -6.79
CA ASN A 337 3.01 -16.72 -7.58
C ASN A 337 2.16 -15.43 -7.69
N ASN A 338 1.34 -15.32 -8.73
CA ASN A 338 0.27 -14.31 -8.84
C ASN A 338 0.72 -12.83 -8.79
N GLY A 339 2.02 -12.51 -8.85
CA GLY A 339 2.49 -11.12 -8.85
C GLY A 339 3.83 -10.89 -8.15
N PHE A 340 4.17 -9.64 -7.89
CA PHE A 340 5.49 -9.20 -7.45
C PHE A 340 5.46 -8.30 -6.20
N GLY A 341 4.35 -8.25 -5.48
CA GLY A 341 4.11 -7.32 -4.39
C GLY A 341 3.50 -6.00 -4.86
N SER A 342 3.23 -5.10 -3.90
CA SER A 342 2.59 -3.81 -4.18
C SER A 342 3.31 -2.61 -3.56
N ILE A 343 4.56 -2.81 -3.20
CA ILE A 343 5.47 -1.73 -2.80
C ILE A 343 6.34 -1.38 -4.01
N ILE A 344 6.47 -0.09 -4.28
CA ILE A 344 7.36 0.47 -5.28
C ILE A 344 8.27 1.47 -4.57
N THR A 345 9.55 1.47 -4.85
CA THR A 345 10.45 2.56 -4.52
C THR A 345 11.01 3.16 -5.80
N PHE A 346 11.20 4.47 -5.83
CA PHE A 346 11.76 5.15 -6.99
C PHE A 346 12.52 6.40 -6.56
N GLY A 347 13.49 6.81 -7.37
CA GLY A 347 14.25 8.04 -7.20
C GLY A 347 13.76 9.12 -8.15
N ILE A 348 13.52 10.32 -7.58
CA ILE A 348 13.09 11.49 -8.34
C ILE A 348 14.29 12.36 -8.73
N LYS A 349 14.28 12.94 -9.93
CA LYS A 349 15.26 13.94 -10.33
C LYS A 349 15.19 15.18 -9.43
N GLY A 350 16.36 15.65 -8.96
CA GLY A 350 16.49 16.80 -8.10
C GLY A 350 16.74 16.47 -6.62
N GLY A 351 16.38 15.28 -6.15
CA GLY A 351 16.73 14.78 -4.82
C GLY A 351 15.70 15.08 -3.73
N ARG A 352 16.18 15.41 -2.51
CA ARG A 352 15.37 15.47 -1.28
C ARG A 352 14.27 16.52 -1.30
N ASN A 353 14.53 17.71 -1.87
CA ASN A 353 13.55 18.80 -1.88
C ASN A 353 12.40 18.52 -2.84
N GLU A 354 12.72 17.97 -4.02
CA GLU A 354 11.73 17.58 -5.02
C GLU A 354 10.91 16.38 -4.52
N GLY A 355 11.56 15.42 -3.83
CA GLY A 355 10.85 14.33 -3.16
C GLY A 355 9.81 14.79 -2.13
N LYS A 356 10.16 15.78 -1.32
CA LYS A 356 9.20 16.41 -0.39
C LYS A 356 8.09 17.15 -1.13
N ALA A 357 8.43 17.89 -2.20
CA ALA A 357 7.46 18.64 -2.98
C ALA A 357 6.42 17.71 -3.66
N VAL A 358 6.83 16.52 -4.13
CA VAL A 358 5.89 15.50 -4.63
C VAL A 358 4.90 15.10 -3.55
N ILE A 359 5.40 14.77 -2.35
CA ILE A 359 4.53 14.33 -1.23
C ILE A 359 3.53 15.42 -0.81
N GLU A 360 3.94 16.68 -0.84
CA GLU A 360 3.07 17.82 -0.54
C GLU A 360 2.07 18.13 -1.66
N ALA A 361 2.38 17.73 -2.90
CA ALA A 361 1.56 18.00 -4.07
C ALA A 361 0.52 16.92 -4.38
N VAL A 362 0.68 15.67 -3.91
CA VAL A 362 -0.33 14.63 -4.12
C VAL A 362 -1.62 14.94 -3.35
N SER A 363 -2.74 14.50 -3.90
CA SER A 363 -4.07 14.71 -3.30
C SER A 363 -4.77 13.41 -2.95
N LEU A 364 -4.52 12.35 -3.70
CA LEU A 364 -5.13 11.03 -3.52
C LEU A 364 -4.27 10.13 -2.63
N TRP A 365 -2.95 10.19 -2.79
CA TRP A 365 -2.00 9.42 -2.00
C TRP A 365 -1.93 9.94 -0.56
N SER A 366 -2.10 9.08 0.42
CA SER A 366 -2.00 9.46 1.83
C SER A 366 -0.54 9.44 2.29
N HIS A 367 -0.05 10.57 2.81
CA HIS A 367 1.28 10.66 3.42
C HIS A 367 1.25 10.05 4.83
N VAL A 368 1.62 8.78 4.96
CA VAL A 368 1.58 8.07 6.24
C VAL A 368 2.61 6.93 6.28
N ALA A 369 3.15 6.68 7.48
CA ALA A 369 4.11 5.60 7.74
C ALA A 369 3.41 4.24 7.90
N ASN A 370 2.76 3.74 6.85
CA ASN A 370 2.14 2.42 6.81
C ASN A 370 2.34 1.77 5.42
N VAL A 371 1.89 0.52 5.27
CA VAL A 371 1.88 -0.25 4.01
C VAL A 371 0.73 -1.25 4.03
N GLY A 372 0.29 -1.72 2.86
CA GLY A 372 -0.70 -2.79 2.74
C GLY A 372 -2.13 -2.38 3.07
N ASP A 373 -2.42 -1.07 3.06
CA ASP A 373 -3.76 -0.53 3.19
C ASP A 373 -4.49 -0.60 1.84
N ALA A 374 -5.80 -0.71 1.87
CA ALA A 374 -6.67 -0.62 0.68
C ALA A 374 -6.51 0.72 -0.06
N LYS A 375 -6.13 1.78 0.66
CA LYS A 375 -5.81 3.11 0.11
C LYS A 375 -4.33 3.22 -0.18
N SER A 376 -3.99 3.92 -1.26
CA SER A 376 -2.60 4.18 -1.66
C SER A 376 -1.89 5.13 -0.71
N LEU A 377 -0.66 4.76 -0.34
CA LEU A 377 0.16 5.48 0.62
C LEU A 377 1.48 5.89 -0.01
N ILE A 378 1.99 7.05 0.38
CA ILE A 378 3.28 7.60 -0.06
C ILE A 378 4.09 8.08 1.14
N ILE A 379 5.40 7.90 1.09
CA ILE A 379 6.32 8.39 2.11
C ILE A 379 7.71 8.65 1.54
N HIS A 380 8.44 9.59 2.15
CA HIS A 380 9.86 9.84 1.89
C HIS A 380 10.69 9.27 3.06
N PRO A 381 11.26 8.06 2.94
CA PRO A 381 11.90 7.35 4.04
C PRO A 381 13.04 8.11 4.71
N ALA A 382 13.90 8.77 3.93
CA ALA A 382 15.06 9.50 4.44
C ALA A 382 14.68 10.66 5.40
N SER A 383 13.50 11.25 5.26
CA SER A 383 13.03 12.32 6.15
C SER A 383 12.07 11.85 7.24
N THR A 384 11.71 10.56 7.28
CA THR A 384 10.67 10.03 8.17
C THR A 384 11.11 8.74 8.86
N THR A 385 10.84 7.59 8.26
CA THR A 385 11.04 6.25 8.88
C THR A 385 12.50 5.90 9.14
N HIS A 386 13.45 6.53 8.45
CA HIS A 386 14.89 6.28 8.57
C HIS A 386 15.67 7.55 9.00
N GLN A 387 14.97 8.59 9.48
CA GLN A 387 15.59 9.85 9.90
C GLN A 387 16.65 9.69 10.99
N GLN A 388 16.58 8.61 11.77
CA GLN A 388 17.49 8.33 12.89
C GLN A 388 18.83 7.71 12.44
N LEU A 389 18.93 7.27 11.17
CA LEU A 389 20.12 6.61 10.64
C LEU A 389 21.13 7.66 10.16
N SER A 390 22.42 7.35 10.34
CA SER A 390 23.52 8.10 9.73
C SER A 390 23.51 7.95 8.22
N THR A 391 24.24 8.81 7.50
CA THR A 391 24.36 8.74 6.04
C THR A 391 24.92 7.39 5.56
N GLU A 392 25.86 6.80 6.31
CA GLU A 392 26.42 5.48 6.04
C GLU A 392 25.39 4.37 6.24
N GLU A 393 24.61 4.44 7.30
CA GLU A 393 23.54 3.46 7.59
C GLU A 393 22.39 3.56 6.58
N LEU A 394 22.04 4.78 6.14
CA LEU A 394 21.06 5.00 5.06
C LEU A 394 21.52 4.31 3.76
N LYS A 395 22.79 4.45 3.38
CA LYS A 395 23.36 3.78 2.20
C LYS A 395 23.32 2.25 2.35
N GLN A 396 23.66 1.71 3.53
CA GLN A 396 23.64 0.28 3.80
C GLN A 396 22.23 -0.31 3.75
N THR A 397 21.22 0.48 4.11
CA THR A 397 19.81 0.07 4.04
C THR A 397 19.17 0.38 2.68
N GLY A 398 19.93 0.92 1.71
CA GLY A 398 19.43 1.26 0.37
C GLY A 398 18.49 2.48 0.33
N VAL A 399 18.53 3.34 1.36
CA VAL A 399 17.73 4.57 1.42
C VAL A 399 18.56 5.76 0.94
N THR A 400 18.15 6.35 -0.19
CA THR A 400 18.76 7.56 -0.76
C THR A 400 17.88 8.79 -0.48
N ASP A 401 18.46 10.00 -0.64
CA ASP A 401 17.74 11.26 -0.40
C ASP A 401 16.64 11.55 -1.44
N ASP A 402 16.70 10.94 -2.60
CA ASP A 402 15.73 11.02 -3.69
C ASP A 402 14.63 9.94 -3.61
N LEU A 403 14.76 8.97 -2.68
CA LEU A 403 13.88 7.81 -2.62
C LEU A 403 12.48 8.16 -2.10
N ILE A 404 11.47 7.85 -2.90
CA ILE A 404 10.07 7.83 -2.50
C ILE A 404 9.57 6.38 -2.49
N ARG A 405 8.83 6.01 -1.45
CA ARG A 405 8.18 4.70 -1.34
C ARG A 405 6.67 4.83 -1.48
N LEU A 406 6.10 4.01 -2.35
CA LEU A 406 4.67 3.85 -2.55
C LEU A 406 4.20 2.50 -1.99
N SER A 407 3.05 2.50 -1.31
CA SER A 407 2.24 1.31 -1.07
C SER A 407 0.98 1.44 -1.90
N VAL A 408 0.91 0.70 -3.01
CA VAL A 408 -0.14 0.88 -4.01
C VAL A 408 -1.43 0.23 -3.56
N GLY A 409 -2.53 0.98 -3.55
CA GLY A 409 -3.85 0.56 -3.08
C GLY A 409 -4.75 -0.03 -4.17
N LEU A 410 -6.05 -0.02 -3.91
CA LEU A 410 -7.09 -0.67 -4.72
C LEU A 410 -7.80 0.31 -5.67
N GLU A 411 -7.48 1.59 -5.62
CA GLU A 411 -8.10 2.65 -6.41
C GLU A 411 -7.97 2.35 -7.92
N HIS A 412 -8.70 3.09 -8.73
CA HIS A 412 -8.52 2.99 -10.18
C HIS A 412 -7.11 3.48 -10.55
N ILE A 413 -6.40 2.66 -11.31
CA ILE A 413 -4.97 2.91 -11.57
C ILE A 413 -4.71 4.22 -12.31
N ASP A 414 -5.61 4.64 -13.21
CA ASP A 414 -5.44 5.91 -13.93
C ASP A 414 -5.57 7.11 -13.00
N ASP A 415 -6.36 7.02 -11.92
CA ASP A 415 -6.46 8.08 -10.92
C ASP A 415 -5.18 8.21 -10.11
N LEU A 416 -4.57 7.07 -9.74
CA LEU A 416 -3.28 7.03 -9.05
C LEU A 416 -2.16 7.62 -9.90
N ILE A 417 -2.09 7.21 -11.17
CA ILE A 417 -1.10 7.72 -12.14
C ILE A 417 -1.28 9.22 -12.33
N HIS A 418 -2.51 9.69 -12.57
CA HIS A 418 -2.78 11.09 -12.82
C HIS A 418 -2.40 12.00 -11.64
N ASP A 419 -2.75 11.61 -10.41
CA ASP A 419 -2.40 12.41 -9.23
C ASP A 419 -0.88 12.46 -9.01
N LEU A 420 -0.19 11.33 -9.22
CA LEU A 420 1.27 11.28 -9.08
C LEU A 420 1.99 12.05 -10.20
N ASP A 421 1.55 11.92 -11.46
CA ASP A 421 2.08 12.66 -12.61
C ASP A 421 1.98 14.17 -12.40
N ARG A 422 0.82 14.64 -11.96
CA ARG A 422 0.60 16.03 -11.59
C ARG A 422 1.57 16.50 -10.50
N ALA A 423 1.77 15.68 -9.47
CA ALA A 423 2.68 16.01 -8.37
C ALA A 423 4.14 16.02 -8.83
N LEU A 424 4.56 15.08 -9.68
CA LEU A 424 5.88 15.04 -10.30
C LEU A 424 6.14 16.29 -11.15
N THR A 425 5.18 16.68 -11.99
CA THR A 425 5.26 17.90 -12.80
C THR A 425 5.40 19.16 -11.93
N ILE A 426 4.62 19.28 -10.83
CA ILE A 426 4.71 20.41 -9.90
C ILE A 426 6.10 20.48 -9.24
N ALA A 427 6.62 19.33 -8.81
CA ALA A 427 7.87 19.26 -8.06
C ALA A 427 9.12 19.50 -8.93
N THR A 428 9.13 19.00 -10.18
CA THR A 428 10.32 18.99 -11.04
C THR A 428 10.25 19.96 -12.22
N GLY A 429 9.05 20.43 -12.58
CA GLY A 429 8.81 21.14 -13.83
C GLY A 429 8.89 20.27 -15.09
N ILE A 430 9.09 18.96 -14.95
CA ILE A 430 9.25 18.01 -16.05
C ILE A 430 7.90 17.36 -16.35
N GLU A 431 7.41 17.50 -17.59
CA GLU A 431 6.19 16.84 -18.08
C GLU A 431 6.54 15.60 -18.92
N LEU A 432 5.66 14.59 -18.91
CA LEU A 432 5.81 13.44 -19.80
C LEU A 432 5.48 13.87 -21.24
N ASP A 433 6.41 13.75 -22.16
CA ASP A 433 6.19 13.92 -23.59
C ASP A 433 5.36 12.75 -24.15
N GLY A 434 4.05 12.86 -24.14
CA GLY A 434 3.12 11.86 -24.68
C GLY A 434 1.68 12.33 -24.64
N PRO A 435 0.74 11.68 -25.36
CA PRO A 435 -0.66 12.07 -25.28
C PRO A 435 -1.14 11.89 -23.84
N ARG A 436 -1.38 13.01 -23.15
CA ARG A 436 -2.03 13.04 -21.82
C ARG A 436 -3.29 12.17 -21.89
N SER A 437 -3.55 11.34 -20.88
CA SER A 437 -4.88 10.77 -20.72
C SER A 437 -5.84 11.90 -20.35
N VAL A 438 -6.35 12.59 -21.35
CA VAL A 438 -7.24 13.74 -21.19
C VAL A 438 -8.54 13.26 -20.55
N LYS A 439 -8.83 13.70 -19.34
CA LYS A 439 -10.08 13.39 -18.63
C LYS A 439 -11.10 14.50 -18.88
N ILE A 440 -12.36 14.10 -18.96
CA ILE A 440 -13.47 15.07 -19.01
C ILE A 440 -13.78 15.48 -17.57
N ASN A 441 -13.92 16.81 -17.34
CA ASN A 441 -14.20 17.40 -16.03
C ASN A 441 -13.16 17.13 -14.93
N ASP A 442 -11.89 17.02 -15.29
CA ASP A 442 -10.80 16.89 -14.32
C ASP A 442 -10.72 18.12 -13.42
N GLU A 443 -10.66 17.90 -12.10
CA GLU A 443 -10.66 18.97 -11.11
C GLU A 443 -9.41 19.86 -11.21
N ALA A 444 -8.26 19.29 -11.54
CA ALA A 444 -7.03 20.05 -11.73
C ALA A 444 -7.11 20.95 -12.97
N VAL A 445 -7.75 20.48 -14.04
CA VAL A 445 -8.03 21.28 -15.24
C VAL A 445 -8.99 22.42 -14.91
N ILE A 446 -10.04 22.15 -14.13
CA ILE A 446 -10.98 23.16 -13.67
C ILE A 446 -10.26 24.21 -12.80
N GLN A 447 -9.45 23.78 -11.83
CA GLN A 447 -8.66 24.67 -10.97
C GLN A 447 -7.67 25.51 -11.80
N TRP A 448 -6.92 24.87 -12.71
CA TRP A 448 -6.02 25.58 -13.59
C TRP A 448 -6.78 26.61 -14.46
N SER A 449 -7.91 26.25 -15.05
CA SER A 449 -8.72 27.15 -15.88
C SER A 449 -9.23 28.36 -15.11
N LEU A 450 -9.47 28.19 -13.81
CA LEU A 450 -10.10 29.21 -12.97
C LEU A 450 -9.11 30.05 -12.13
N SER A 451 -7.80 29.81 -12.23
CA SER A 451 -6.79 30.79 -11.85
C SER A 451 -6.66 31.83 -12.97
N SER A 452 -6.85 33.11 -12.65
CA SER A 452 -6.98 34.19 -13.66
C SER A 452 -5.69 34.53 -14.41
N SER A 453 -4.54 33.98 -13.98
CA SER A 453 -3.22 34.23 -14.57
C SER A 453 -2.38 32.95 -14.60
N HIS A 454 -1.35 32.96 -15.43
CA HIS A 454 -0.31 31.95 -15.46
C HIS A 454 1.08 32.60 -15.62
N LYS A 455 2.14 31.87 -15.27
CA LYS A 455 3.51 32.27 -15.57
C LYS A 455 3.88 31.79 -16.97
N THR A 456 4.44 32.68 -17.77
CA THR A 456 5.05 32.31 -19.07
C THR A 456 6.41 31.65 -18.85
N GLU A 457 6.98 31.04 -19.90
CA GLU A 457 8.34 30.43 -19.86
C GLU A 457 9.41 31.42 -19.38
N ASP A 458 9.25 32.71 -19.69
CA ASP A 458 10.14 33.80 -19.26
C ASP A 458 9.87 34.27 -17.82
N GLY A 459 8.93 33.64 -17.09
CA GLY A 459 8.59 33.96 -15.71
C GLY A 459 7.63 35.16 -15.53
N GLU A 460 7.15 35.77 -16.61
CA GLU A 460 6.18 36.86 -16.57
C GLU A 460 4.78 36.36 -16.22
N VAL A 461 4.04 37.07 -15.37
CA VAL A 461 2.65 36.71 -15.00
C VAL A 461 1.69 37.38 -15.97
N LYS A 462 1.00 36.58 -16.79
CA LYS A 462 0.00 37.07 -17.74
C LYS A 462 -1.42 36.59 -17.38
N PRO A 463 -2.45 37.41 -17.70
CA PRO A 463 -3.83 36.99 -17.57
C PRO A 463 -4.11 35.84 -18.56
N LYS A 464 -4.93 34.86 -18.17
CA LYS A 464 -5.38 33.82 -19.09
C LYS A 464 -6.36 34.36 -20.09
N THR A 465 -6.23 33.87 -21.31
CA THR A 465 -7.08 34.23 -22.44
C THR A 465 -8.24 33.24 -22.62
N ILE A 466 -9.46 33.75 -22.66
CA ILE A 466 -10.67 32.94 -22.91
C ILE A 466 -11.32 33.38 -24.24
N ALA A 467 -11.23 32.58 -25.26
CA ALA A 467 -12.01 32.77 -26.51
C ALA A 467 -13.44 32.27 -26.27
N VAL A 468 -14.41 33.17 -26.30
CA VAL A 468 -15.81 32.87 -26.02
C VAL A 468 -16.59 32.77 -27.34
N VAL A 469 -16.82 31.52 -27.77
CA VAL A 469 -17.54 31.23 -29.03
C VAL A 469 -19.03 31.36 -28.83
N GLY A 470 -19.65 32.29 -29.55
CA GLY A 470 -21.07 32.64 -29.42
C GLY A 470 -21.33 33.73 -28.37
N LEU A 471 -20.31 34.52 -28.03
CA LEU A 471 -20.48 35.69 -27.17
C LEU A 471 -21.42 36.69 -27.86
N SER A 472 -22.46 37.11 -27.15
CA SER A 472 -23.46 38.08 -27.64
C SER A 472 -23.11 39.49 -27.20
N GLY A 473 -23.29 40.49 -28.06
CA GLY A 473 -23.22 41.90 -27.69
C GLY A 473 -24.39 42.42 -26.84
N LYS A 474 -25.46 41.62 -26.70
CA LYS A 474 -26.65 41.97 -25.92
C LYS A 474 -26.41 41.68 -24.43
N LYS A 475 -26.48 42.73 -23.56
CA LYS A 475 -26.18 42.70 -22.13
C LYS A 475 -27.06 41.74 -21.32
N GLU A 476 -28.27 41.46 -21.77
CA GLU A 476 -29.23 40.53 -21.13
C GLU A 476 -28.91 39.06 -21.42
N ARG A 477 -28.07 38.74 -22.39
CA ARG A 477 -27.74 37.37 -22.70
C ARG A 477 -26.78 36.74 -21.68
N PRO A 478 -26.95 35.44 -21.35
CA PRO A 478 -26.09 34.74 -20.41
C PRO A 478 -24.59 34.79 -20.78
N SER A 479 -24.26 34.64 -22.08
CA SER A 479 -22.87 34.71 -22.55
C SER A 479 -22.21 36.06 -22.26
N TYR A 480 -22.93 37.17 -22.46
CA TYR A 480 -22.41 38.52 -22.14
C TYR A 480 -22.17 38.68 -20.65
N ARG A 481 -23.19 38.37 -19.83
CA ARG A 481 -23.12 38.55 -18.38
C ARG A 481 -21.99 37.74 -17.76
N LEU A 482 -21.80 36.50 -18.25
CA LEU A 482 -20.76 35.62 -17.74
C LEU A 482 -19.36 36.08 -18.20
N ALA A 483 -19.18 36.39 -19.47
CA ALA A 483 -17.91 36.91 -19.99
C ALA A 483 -17.49 38.21 -19.27
N ALA A 484 -18.44 39.15 -19.04
CA ALA A 484 -18.19 40.36 -18.28
C ALA A 484 -17.76 40.10 -16.83
N LYS A 485 -18.30 39.05 -16.19
CA LYS A 485 -17.87 38.64 -14.85
C LYS A 485 -16.45 38.04 -14.87
N MET A 486 -16.14 37.22 -15.85
CA MET A 486 -14.79 36.64 -15.99
C MET A 486 -13.76 37.74 -16.30
N GLN A 487 -14.08 38.73 -17.13
CA GLN A 487 -13.21 39.88 -17.38
C GLN A 487 -12.90 40.66 -16.07
N ARG A 488 -13.91 40.89 -15.21
CA ARG A 488 -13.70 41.52 -13.89
C ARG A 488 -12.85 40.68 -12.93
N LEU A 489 -12.79 39.36 -13.14
CA LEU A 489 -11.94 38.45 -12.38
C LEU A 489 -10.49 38.42 -12.91
N GLY A 490 -10.16 39.22 -13.91
CA GLY A 490 -8.82 39.39 -14.46
C GLY A 490 -8.48 38.49 -15.65
N TYR A 491 -9.48 37.85 -16.29
CA TYR A 491 -9.25 37.14 -17.55
C TYR A 491 -9.29 38.08 -18.74
N LYS A 492 -8.46 37.79 -19.73
CA LYS A 492 -8.59 38.45 -21.05
C LYS A 492 -9.65 37.72 -21.87
N ILE A 493 -10.73 38.41 -22.23
CA ILE A 493 -11.82 37.84 -23.01
C ILE A 493 -11.58 38.13 -24.50
N ILE A 494 -11.66 37.11 -25.32
CA ILE A 494 -11.60 37.20 -26.78
C ILE A 494 -12.99 36.84 -27.34
N PRO A 495 -13.80 37.84 -27.78
CA PRO A 495 -15.10 37.57 -28.35
C PRO A 495 -14.98 36.84 -29.70
N VAL A 496 -15.75 35.74 -29.89
CA VAL A 496 -15.85 35.06 -31.17
C VAL A 496 -17.31 35.04 -31.62
N ASN A 497 -17.65 36.01 -32.50
CA ASN A 497 -18.99 36.16 -33.04
C ASN A 497 -18.93 36.83 -34.44
N PRO A 498 -19.38 36.16 -35.51
CA PRO A 498 -19.32 36.71 -36.90
C PRO A 498 -20.24 37.89 -37.16
N ARG A 499 -21.12 38.26 -36.22
CA ARG A 499 -22.12 39.34 -36.38
C ARG A 499 -21.77 40.62 -35.64
N GLU A 500 -20.73 40.62 -34.84
CA GLU A 500 -20.33 41.73 -33.97
C GLU A 500 -18.86 42.08 -34.26
N THR A 501 -18.53 43.35 -34.24
CA THR A 501 -17.14 43.82 -34.43
C THR A 501 -16.44 44.12 -33.13
N GLU A 502 -17.20 44.39 -32.06
CA GLU A 502 -16.69 44.67 -30.71
C GLU A 502 -17.69 44.19 -29.65
N ILE A 503 -17.23 43.52 -28.60
CA ILE A 503 -18.03 43.12 -27.45
C ILE A 503 -17.19 43.27 -26.17
N LEU A 504 -17.72 43.86 -25.09
CA LEU A 504 -17.06 44.14 -23.83
C LEU A 504 -15.80 45.02 -23.93
N GLY A 505 -15.71 45.87 -24.96
CA GLY A 505 -14.55 46.70 -25.24
C GLY A 505 -13.39 45.96 -25.90
N GLU A 506 -13.61 44.72 -26.34
CA GLU A 506 -12.65 43.88 -27.04
C GLU A 506 -13.09 43.64 -28.50
N ALA A 507 -12.12 43.58 -29.40
CA ALA A 507 -12.40 43.27 -30.80
C ALA A 507 -12.98 41.85 -30.94
N SER A 508 -14.06 41.72 -31.74
CA SER A 508 -14.70 40.42 -31.97
C SER A 508 -14.19 39.78 -33.26
N PHE A 509 -13.89 38.50 -33.21
CA PHE A 509 -13.43 37.72 -34.36
C PHE A 509 -14.57 36.88 -34.96
N PRO A 510 -14.60 36.67 -36.27
CA PRO A 510 -15.67 35.89 -36.91
C PRO A 510 -15.61 34.38 -36.56
N ASP A 511 -14.42 33.84 -36.34
CA ASP A 511 -14.14 32.44 -35.99
C ASP A 511 -12.86 32.32 -35.14
N LEU A 512 -12.57 31.10 -34.62
CA LEU A 512 -11.39 30.86 -33.80
C LEU A 512 -10.07 30.99 -34.58
N GLN A 513 -10.07 30.70 -35.87
CA GLN A 513 -8.85 30.74 -36.69
C GLN A 513 -8.41 32.18 -37.02
N SER A 514 -9.33 33.12 -36.93
CA SER A 514 -9.06 34.55 -37.14
C SER A 514 -8.44 35.23 -35.92
N VAL A 515 -8.37 34.54 -34.77
CA VAL A 515 -7.75 35.07 -33.55
C VAL A 515 -6.23 35.03 -33.72
N ASN A 516 -5.56 36.18 -33.57
CA ASN A 516 -4.12 36.36 -33.82
C ASN A 516 -3.28 36.29 -32.55
N GLU A 517 -3.82 35.81 -31.43
CA GLU A 517 -3.12 35.68 -30.16
C GLU A 517 -3.35 34.32 -29.52
N PRO A 518 -2.47 33.85 -28.62
CA PRO A 518 -2.61 32.58 -27.93
C PRO A 518 -3.92 32.48 -27.14
N ILE A 519 -4.58 31.35 -27.24
CA ILE A 519 -5.83 31.06 -26.53
C ILE A 519 -5.55 29.97 -25.47
N ASP A 520 -5.80 30.27 -24.20
CA ASP A 520 -5.70 29.28 -23.12
C ASP A 520 -6.95 28.40 -23.04
N ILE A 521 -8.13 29.02 -23.16
CA ILE A 521 -9.43 28.35 -23.00
C ILE A 521 -10.35 28.73 -24.16
N VAL A 522 -10.90 27.75 -24.84
CA VAL A 522 -12.03 27.93 -25.77
C VAL A 522 -13.32 27.59 -25.03
N GLN A 523 -14.14 28.61 -24.77
CA GLN A 523 -15.40 28.49 -24.05
C GLN A 523 -16.60 28.58 -25.03
N VAL A 524 -17.51 27.59 -24.99
CA VAL A 524 -18.58 27.43 -25.96
C VAL A 524 -19.93 27.83 -25.39
N PHE A 525 -20.56 28.85 -26.02
CA PHE A 525 -21.94 29.32 -25.78
C PHE A 525 -22.80 29.18 -27.03
N ARG A 526 -22.80 28.00 -27.62
CA ARG A 526 -23.61 27.70 -28.84
C ARG A 526 -24.52 26.52 -28.55
N ALA A 527 -25.50 26.32 -29.41
CA ALA A 527 -26.35 25.14 -29.33
C ALA A 527 -25.48 23.84 -29.40
N PRO A 528 -25.88 22.76 -28.69
CA PRO A 528 -25.10 21.53 -28.65
C PRO A 528 -24.69 20.96 -30.01
N GLU A 529 -25.53 21.13 -31.04
CA GLU A 529 -25.31 20.64 -32.39
C GLU A 529 -24.11 21.34 -33.09
N ALA A 530 -23.79 22.56 -32.67
CA ALA A 530 -22.66 23.31 -33.21
C ALA A 530 -21.32 22.92 -32.56
N ALA A 531 -21.34 22.22 -31.42
CA ALA A 531 -20.16 21.95 -30.63
C ALA A 531 -19.10 21.10 -31.37
N VAL A 532 -19.52 20.15 -32.22
CA VAL A 532 -18.62 19.32 -33.02
C VAL A 532 -17.80 20.17 -34.01
N GLY A 533 -18.42 21.12 -34.68
CA GLY A 533 -17.74 22.06 -35.60
C GLY A 533 -16.72 22.92 -34.85
N ILE A 534 -17.13 23.43 -33.68
CA ILE A 534 -16.28 24.27 -32.82
C ILE A 534 -15.09 23.47 -32.23
N ALA A 535 -15.29 22.21 -31.86
CA ALA A 535 -14.19 21.33 -31.41
C ALA A 535 -13.12 21.16 -32.50
N LYS A 536 -13.56 20.94 -33.77
CA LYS A 536 -12.65 20.84 -34.94
C LYS A 536 -11.88 22.14 -35.21
N GLU A 537 -12.49 23.30 -34.95
CA GLU A 537 -11.82 24.60 -35.03
C GLU A 537 -10.85 24.80 -33.87
N ALA A 538 -11.25 24.45 -32.64
CA ALA A 538 -10.44 24.57 -31.45
C ALA A 538 -9.13 23.77 -31.56
N ILE A 539 -9.17 22.56 -32.12
CA ILE A 539 -7.98 21.73 -32.36
C ILE A 539 -6.91 22.47 -33.19
N LYS A 540 -7.31 23.31 -34.14
CA LYS A 540 -6.37 24.04 -35.00
C LYS A 540 -5.66 25.19 -34.28
N VAL A 541 -6.33 25.83 -33.33
CA VAL A 541 -5.76 26.93 -32.51
C VAL A 541 -5.10 26.44 -31.21
N LYS A 542 -5.17 25.12 -30.93
CA LYS A 542 -4.47 24.42 -29.87
C LYS A 542 -4.60 25.08 -28.48
N PRO A 543 -5.81 25.38 -27.99
CA PRO A 543 -5.96 25.85 -26.61
C PRO A 543 -5.57 24.75 -25.65
N LYS A 544 -5.28 25.10 -24.40
CA LYS A 544 -5.09 24.08 -23.37
C LYS A 544 -6.42 23.41 -23.00
N VAL A 545 -7.52 24.20 -22.92
CA VAL A 545 -8.81 23.69 -22.44
C VAL A 545 -9.93 24.01 -23.46
N PHE A 546 -10.72 22.98 -23.75
CA PHE A 546 -12.00 23.09 -24.47
C PHE A 546 -13.15 22.97 -23.45
N TRP A 547 -13.88 24.07 -23.22
CA TRP A 547 -14.90 24.19 -22.20
C TRP A 547 -16.31 24.34 -22.78
N LEU A 548 -17.14 23.31 -22.60
CA LEU A 548 -18.56 23.36 -22.92
C LEU A 548 -19.34 23.86 -21.69
N GLN A 549 -19.99 25.02 -21.84
CA GLN A 549 -20.77 25.64 -20.78
C GLN A 549 -21.95 24.77 -20.32
N GLU A 550 -22.45 25.06 -19.10
CA GLU A 550 -23.65 24.42 -18.55
C GLU A 550 -24.83 24.54 -19.56
N GLY A 551 -25.46 23.41 -19.86
CA GLY A 551 -26.49 23.30 -20.88
C GLY A 551 -25.98 23.01 -22.29
N VAL A 552 -24.67 23.07 -22.54
CA VAL A 552 -24.08 22.64 -23.83
C VAL A 552 -23.53 21.21 -23.63
N VAL A 553 -24.34 20.22 -24.02
CA VAL A 553 -24.00 18.79 -23.86
C VAL A 553 -23.78 18.18 -25.23
N ASN A 554 -22.55 17.72 -25.51
CA ASN A 554 -22.21 17.02 -26.75
C ASN A 554 -21.00 16.12 -26.56
N ASP A 555 -21.24 14.81 -26.42
CA ASP A 555 -20.21 13.81 -26.12
C ASP A 555 -19.27 13.60 -27.32
N GLU A 556 -19.75 13.71 -28.55
CA GLU A 556 -18.92 13.60 -29.76
C GLU A 556 -17.88 14.73 -29.80
N ALA A 557 -18.29 15.97 -29.51
CA ALA A 557 -17.38 17.12 -29.45
C ALA A 557 -16.31 16.93 -28.37
N CYS A 558 -16.70 16.39 -27.20
CA CYS A 558 -15.78 16.07 -26.13
C CYS A 558 -14.76 15.01 -26.54
N GLN A 559 -15.20 13.94 -27.21
CA GLN A 559 -14.30 12.87 -27.68
C GLN A 559 -13.33 13.37 -28.76
N ILE A 560 -13.79 14.18 -29.69
CA ILE A 560 -12.95 14.78 -30.73
C ILE A 560 -11.86 15.67 -30.12
N ALA A 561 -12.22 16.56 -29.20
CA ALA A 561 -11.27 17.43 -28.50
C ALA A 561 -10.25 16.61 -27.68
N LYS A 562 -10.74 15.60 -26.93
CA LYS A 562 -9.91 14.69 -26.14
C LYS A 562 -8.93 13.91 -27.00
N GLN A 563 -9.36 13.33 -28.12
CA GLN A 563 -8.48 12.57 -29.03
C GLN A 563 -7.38 13.44 -29.65
N ALA A 564 -7.62 14.75 -29.75
CA ALA A 564 -6.64 15.72 -30.21
C ALA A 564 -5.72 16.26 -29.09
N GLY A 565 -5.84 15.76 -27.87
CA GLY A 565 -4.98 16.13 -26.75
C GLY A 565 -5.41 17.40 -25.99
N LEU A 566 -6.63 17.92 -26.23
CA LEU A 566 -7.15 19.06 -25.48
C LEU A 566 -7.79 18.59 -24.16
N ASP A 567 -7.52 19.30 -23.06
CA ASP A 567 -8.28 19.11 -21.83
C ASP A 567 -9.73 19.52 -22.03
N VAL A 568 -10.69 18.75 -21.50
CA VAL A 568 -12.11 18.97 -21.73
C VAL A 568 -12.86 19.21 -20.42
N VAL A 569 -13.59 20.33 -20.35
CA VAL A 569 -14.60 20.56 -19.31
C VAL A 569 -15.98 20.59 -19.96
N HIS A 570 -16.89 19.77 -19.47
CA HIS A 570 -18.17 19.50 -20.12
C HIS A 570 -19.33 19.78 -19.16
N ASN A 571 -20.32 20.53 -19.65
CA ASN A 571 -21.54 20.85 -18.91
C ASN A 571 -21.28 21.52 -17.56
N ARG A 572 -20.34 22.46 -17.49
CA ARG A 572 -19.97 23.21 -16.28
C ARG A 572 -20.00 24.71 -16.52
N CYS A 573 -20.58 25.45 -15.57
CA CYS A 573 -20.55 26.91 -15.60
C CYS A 573 -19.24 27.45 -15.04
N THR A 574 -18.40 28.10 -15.84
CA THR A 574 -17.11 28.65 -15.41
C THR A 574 -17.23 29.57 -14.18
N PHE A 575 -18.31 30.36 -14.10
CA PHE A 575 -18.52 31.26 -12.98
C PHE A 575 -18.93 30.52 -11.69
N LYS A 576 -19.81 29.52 -11.77
CA LYS A 576 -20.18 28.69 -10.62
C LYS A 576 -18.96 27.94 -10.07
N GLU A 577 -18.15 27.39 -10.95
CA GLU A 577 -16.92 26.70 -10.56
C GLU A 577 -15.89 27.66 -9.93
N ALA A 578 -15.74 28.88 -10.50
CA ALA A 578 -14.87 29.90 -9.92
C ALA A 578 -15.33 30.34 -8.51
N GLN A 579 -16.63 30.42 -8.27
CA GLN A 579 -17.18 30.71 -6.94
C GLN A 579 -16.94 29.53 -5.97
N ARG A 580 -17.14 28.31 -6.40
CA ARG A 580 -16.91 27.09 -5.60
C ARG A 580 -15.47 27.05 -5.09
N LEU A 581 -14.50 27.30 -5.94
CA LEU A 581 -13.08 27.27 -5.58
C LEU A 581 -12.65 28.43 -4.67
N ARG A 582 -13.33 29.56 -4.69
CA ARG A 582 -13.02 30.73 -3.83
C ARG A 582 -13.69 30.69 -2.45
N GLY A 583 -14.47 29.64 -2.13
CA GLY A 583 -15.07 29.45 -0.80
C GLY A 583 -16.14 30.47 -0.41
N SER A 584 -16.68 31.26 -1.33
CA SER A 584 -17.75 32.22 -1.08
C SER A 584 -19.11 31.64 -1.45
N VAL A 585 -19.89 31.25 -0.46
CA VAL A 585 -21.33 30.96 -0.61
C VAL A 585 -22.04 32.27 -0.88
N VAL A 586 -22.28 32.58 -2.16
CA VAL A 586 -23.30 33.55 -2.55
C VAL A 586 -24.26 32.84 -3.49
N THR A 587 -25.39 32.47 -2.92
CA THR A 587 -26.58 32.01 -3.66
C THR A 587 -27.09 33.15 -4.56
N TYR A 588 -26.74 33.11 -5.83
CA TYR A 588 -27.50 33.79 -6.86
C TYR A 588 -28.16 32.75 -7.74
N GLN A 589 -29.50 32.71 -7.69
CA GLN A 589 -30.31 31.98 -8.66
C GLN A 589 -29.94 32.49 -10.06
N CYS A 590 -29.41 31.61 -10.92
CA CYS A 590 -29.43 31.82 -12.36
C CYS A 590 -30.85 31.48 -12.80
N GLU A 591 -31.70 32.46 -12.85
CA GLU A 591 -32.91 32.34 -13.71
C GLU A 591 -32.45 32.23 -15.15
N LEU A 592 -32.84 31.14 -15.79
CA LEU A 592 -32.66 30.82 -17.21
C LEU A 592 -33.44 31.83 -18.08
#